data_f8e608de464ac12a3e73a894dcae3f9a
#
_entry.id   f8e608de464ac12a3e73a894dcae3f9a
#
_cell.length_a   1.000
_cell.length_b   1.000
_cell.length_c   1.000
_cell.angle_alpha   90.00
_cell.angle_beta   90.00
_cell.angle_gamma   90.00
#
_symmetry.space_group_name_H-M   'P 1'
#
loop_
_entity.id
_entity.type
_entity.pdbx_description
1 polymer ?
#
loop_
_entity_poly.entity_id
_entity_poly.type
_entity_poly.pdbx_seq_one_letter_code
_entity_poly.pdbx_strand_id
1 'polypeptide(L)'
;DLYYAENEVAYRAGDEGPHVFREGDHWVAQTTRGDGKRGFRVEQHRHALAEPFRVEVRVPLDGSRFGLVAHPHFVTPPVRYRDERPILAISDIEGHYLAFRDFLIRSKVIDAGLNWTFGKRHLILVGDFVDRGPSVTQVLWLIYKLEQDAARAGGQVHYILGNHEIKSLQGNFQ
;
A
#
# COMPACT_ATOMS: atom_id res chain seq x y z
N ASP A 1 -27.14 -2.39 -0.33
CA ASP A 1 -26.28 -1.49 -1.07
C ASP A 1 -24.95 -1.30 -0.33
N LEU A 2 -24.02 -2.23 -0.55
CA LEU A 2 -22.67 -2.23 0.00
C LEU A 2 -21.90 -0.94 -0.34
N TYR A 3 -22.12 -0.38 -1.51
CA TYR A 3 -21.47 0.83 -1.99
C TYR A 3 -21.69 2.06 -1.09
N TYR A 4 -22.87 2.22 -0.54
CA TYR A 4 -23.16 3.34 0.38
C TYR A 4 -22.56 3.13 1.78
N ALA A 5 -22.47 1.89 2.23
CA ALA A 5 -21.87 1.57 3.52
C ALA A 5 -20.35 1.80 3.53
N GLU A 6 -19.65 1.50 2.43
CA GLU A 6 -18.21 1.71 2.29
C GLU A 6 -17.86 3.20 2.25
N ASN A 7 -18.62 4.01 1.51
CA ASN A 7 -18.46 5.47 1.51
C ASN A 7 -18.72 6.08 2.90
N GLU A 8 -19.65 5.53 3.66
CA GLU A 8 -19.94 6.01 5.01
C GLU A 8 -18.80 5.71 5.98
N VAL A 9 -18.13 4.55 5.83
CA VAL A 9 -16.96 4.19 6.63
C VAL A 9 -15.76 5.07 6.28
N ALA A 10 -15.46 5.28 5.01
CA ALA A 10 -14.40 6.18 4.56
C ALA A 10 -14.64 7.62 5.02
N TYR A 11 -15.89 8.10 4.93
CA TYR A 11 -16.29 9.42 5.38
C TYR A 11 -16.18 9.58 6.90
N ARG A 12 -16.42 8.54 7.68
CA ARG A 12 -16.28 8.52 9.14
C ARG A 12 -14.83 8.34 9.59
N ALA A 13 -14.06 7.55 8.86
CA ALA A 13 -12.66 7.28 9.19
C ALA A 13 -11.77 8.53 9.08
N GLY A 14 -12.12 9.44 8.17
CA GLY A 14 -11.67 10.83 8.11
C GLY A 14 -10.18 11.11 7.89
N ASP A 15 -9.34 10.17 8.23
CA ASP A 15 -7.89 10.28 8.06
C ASP A 15 -7.46 9.52 6.79
N GLU A 16 -6.80 10.22 5.86
CA GLU A 16 -6.27 9.62 4.62
C GLU A 16 -4.80 9.98 4.42
N GLY A 17 -4.02 9.00 3.99
CA GLY A 17 -2.57 9.14 3.79
C GLY A 17 -1.73 8.26 4.73
N PRO A 18 -0.40 8.53 4.81
CA PRO A 18 0.25 9.64 4.14
C PRO A 18 0.43 9.41 2.63
N HIS A 19 0.21 10.45 1.83
CA HIS A 19 0.63 10.51 0.43
C HIS A 19 2.02 11.13 0.39
N VAL A 20 2.97 10.43 -0.24
CA VAL A 20 4.37 10.88 -0.25
C VAL A 20 4.81 11.17 -1.68
N PHE A 21 5.28 12.39 -1.90
CA PHE A 21 5.73 12.88 -3.19
C PHE A 21 7.19 13.28 -3.13
N ARG A 22 7.84 13.27 -4.28
CA ARG A 22 9.15 13.87 -4.44
C ARG A 22 9.01 15.26 -5.09
N GLU A 23 9.50 16.28 -4.40
CA GLU A 23 9.59 17.65 -4.90
C GLU A 23 11.04 18.13 -4.86
N GLY A 24 11.72 18.12 -6.00
CA GLY A 24 13.14 18.48 -6.08
C GLY A 24 14.01 17.56 -5.22
N ASP A 25 14.64 18.14 -4.21
CA ASP A 25 15.51 17.49 -3.23
C ASP A 25 14.81 17.14 -1.90
N HIS A 26 13.47 17.16 -1.88
CA HIS A 26 12.67 16.87 -0.69
C HIS A 26 11.65 15.76 -0.93
N TRP A 27 11.35 15.04 0.14
CA TRP A 27 10.11 14.30 0.32
C TRP A 27 9.05 15.24 0.87
N VAL A 28 7.85 15.15 0.34
CA VAL A 28 6.66 15.85 0.86
C VAL A 28 5.62 14.82 1.23
N ALA A 29 5.33 14.71 2.51
CA ALA A 29 4.29 13.83 3.03
C ALA A 29 3.05 14.64 3.36
N GLN A 30 1.92 14.27 2.80
CA GLN A 30 0.63 14.90 3.04
C GLN A 30 -0.33 13.89 3.70
N THR A 31 -1.02 14.33 4.73
CA THR A 31 -2.06 13.53 5.38
C THR A 31 -3.31 14.40 5.53
N THR A 32 -4.43 13.91 5.05
CA THR A 32 -5.74 14.52 5.30
C THR A 32 -6.22 14.08 6.68
N ARG A 33 -6.65 15.02 7.50
CA ARG A 33 -7.21 14.81 8.84
C ARG A 33 -8.58 15.44 8.93
N GLY A 34 -9.46 14.81 9.65
CA GLY A 34 -10.77 15.37 9.91
C GLY A 34 -11.89 14.36 9.70
N ASP A 35 -13.09 14.87 9.67
CA ASP A 35 -14.31 14.10 9.37
C ASP A 35 -15.32 14.97 8.63
N GLY A 36 -16.34 14.33 8.06
CA GLY A 36 -17.36 15.05 7.31
C GLY A 36 -18.24 16.01 8.12
N LYS A 37 -18.15 15.99 9.45
CA LYS A 37 -18.90 16.92 10.33
C LYS A 37 -18.10 18.16 10.68
N ARG A 38 -16.79 17.99 10.92
CA ARG A 38 -15.87 19.04 11.35
C ARG A 38 -15.05 19.64 10.21
N GLY A 39 -15.14 19.03 9.02
CA GLY A 39 -14.33 19.37 7.86
C GLY A 39 -12.97 18.69 7.88
N PHE A 40 -12.22 18.89 6.80
CA PHE A 40 -10.93 18.27 6.58
C PHE A 40 -9.83 19.33 6.55
N ARG A 41 -8.63 18.94 7.01
CA ARG A 41 -7.40 19.71 6.88
C ARG A 41 -6.30 18.82 6.33
N VAL A 42 -5.40 19.39 5.54
CA VAL A 42 -4.20 18.73 5.06
C VAL A 42 -3.03 19.12 5.94
N GLU A 43 -2.38 18.14 6.54
CA GLU A 43 -1.10 18.28 7.22
C GLU A 43 0.01 17.92 6.26
N GLN A 44 1.04 18.77 6.18
CA GLN A 44 2.16 18.56 5.27
C GLN A 44 3.48 18.63 6.02
N HIS A 45 4.35 17.66 5.77
CA HIS A 45 5.71 17.60 6.30
C HIS A 45 6.72 17.46 5.17
N ARG A 46 7.84 18.18 5.26
CA ARG A 46 8.94 18.12 4.29
C ARG A 46 10.18 17.54 4.95
N HIS A 47 10.86 16.64 4.24
CA HIS A 47 12.09 15.99 4.68
C HIS A 47 13.12 16.04 3.56
N ALA A 48 14.40 16.20 3.89
CA ALA A 48 15.46 16.15 2.89
C ALA A 48 15.53 14.77 2.21
N LEU A 49 15.62 14.73 0.89
CA LEU A 49 15.66 13.49 0.11
C LEU A 49 16.89 12.63 0.44
N ALA A 50 17.97 13.26 0.87
CA ALA A 50 19.20 12.56 1.25
C ALA A 50 19.10 11.76 2.54
N GLU A 51 18.07 12.00 3.36
CA GLU A 51 17.86 11.33 4.64
C GLU A 51 16.84 10.18 4.49
N PRO A 52 17.01 9.08 5.24
CA PRO A 52 15.99 8.02 5.27
C PRO A 52 14.66 8.57 5.76
N PHE A 53 13.64 8.48 4.93
CA PHE A 53 12.30 8.96 5.27
C PHE A 53 11.46 7.83 5.88
N ARG A 54 11.14 7.95 7.18
CA ARG A 54 10.26 7.00 7.87
C ARG A 54 8.81 7.39 7.65
N VAL A 55 8.03 6.44 7.16
CA VAL A 55 6.58 6.56 6.94
C VAL A 55 5.87 5.73 8.00
N GLU A 56 4.96 6.34 8.74
CA GLU A 56 4.00 5.66 9.61
C GLU A 56 2.63 5.66 8.91
N VAL A 57 2.11 4.47 8.67
CA VAL A 57 0.79 4.26 8.06
C VAL A 57 -0.20 3.88 9.14
N ARG A 58 -1.31 4.62 9.24
CA ARG A 58 -2.44 4.29 10.11
C ARG A 58 -3.53 3.60 9.30
N VAL A 59 -4.18 2.64 9.91
CA VAL A 59 -5.36 1.98 9.35
C VAL A 59 -6.59 2.44 10.14
N PRO A 60 -7.37 3.40 9.63
CA PRO A 60 -8.50 3.97 10.39
C PRO A 60 -9.57 2.94 10.76
N LEU A 61 -9.73 1.89 9.95
CA LEU A 61 -10.77 0.88 10.14
C LEU A 61 -10.62 0.06 11.43
N ASP A 62 -9.38 -0.23 11.88
CA ASP A 62 -9.13 -1.02 13.08
C ASP A 62 -8.15 -0.35 14.06
N GLY A 63 -7.68 0.85 13.73
CA GLY A 63 -6.74 1.62 14.54
C GLY A 63 -5.31 1.08 14.52
N SER A 64 -5.02 0.04 13.77
CA SER A 64 -3.66 -0.50 13.64
C SER A 64 -2.71 0.45 12.92
N ARG A 65 -1.40 0.17 13.06
CA ARG A 65 -0.34 0.98 12.44
C ARG A 65 0.81 0.10 12.02
N PHE A 66 1.51 0.53 10.99
CA PHE A 66 2.79 -0.05 10.62
C PHE A 66 3.74 1.01 10.07
N GLY A 67 5.04 0.75 10.20
CA GLY A 67 6.09 1.65 9.74
C GLY A 67 6.91 1.02 8.64
N LEU A 68 7.45 1.88 7.79
CA LEU A 68 8.39 1.52 6.73
C LEU A 68 9.35 2.67 6.44
N VAL A 69 10.33 2.43 5.58
CA VAL A 69 11.25 3.47 5.08
C VAL A 69 11.02 3.66 3.59
N ALA A 70 10.75 4.88 3.17
CA ALA A 70 10.71 5.24 1.76
C ALA A 70 12.14 5.46 1.24
N HIS A 71 12.45 4.89 0.07
CA HIS A 71 13.75 4.99 -0.57
C HIS A 71 13.67 5.88 -1.82
N PRO A 72 14.68 6.78 -2.03
CA PRO A 72 14.67 7.70 -3.17
C PRO A 72 15.00 7.04 -4.51
N HIS A 73 15.52 5.82 -4.47
CA HIS A 73 15.99 5.11 -5.65
C HIS A 73 15.16 3.85 -5.90
N PHE A 74 14.74 3.68 -7.14
CA PHE A 74 14.04 2.49 -7.61
C PHE A 74 14.94 1.71 -8.57
N VAL A 75 14.91 0.40 -8.44
CA VAL A 75 15.52 -0.52 -9.41
C VAL A 75 14.39 -1.14 -10.22
N THR A 76 14.41 -0.94 -11.52
CA THR A 76 13.44 -1.57 -12.41
C THR A 76 13.61 -3.09 -12.36
N PRO A 77 12.57 -3.84 -11.96
CA PRO A 77 12.67 -5.28 -11.88
C PRO A 77 12.80 -5.90 -13.28
N PRO A 78 13.41 -7.09 -13.41
CA PRO A 78 13.44 -7.83 -14.66
C PRO A 78 12.02 -8.17 -15.14
N VAL A 79 11.81 -8.22 -16.46
CA VAL A 79 10.53 -8.63 -17.06
C VAL A 79 10.38 -10.15 -17.19
N ARG A 80 11.45 -10.90 -16.94
CA ARG A 80 11.48 -12.37 -17.01
C ARG A 80 12.28 -12.94 -15.84
N TYR A 81 11.72 -13.95 -15.22
CA TYR A 81 12.34 -14.72 -14.16
C TYR A 81 12.46 -16.17 -14.58
N ARG A 82 13.57 -16.81 -14.21
CA ARG A 82 13.74 -18.27 -14.29
C ARG A 82 13.92 -18.75 -12.86
N ASP A 83 12.83 -19.18 -12.27
CA ASP A 83 12.78 -19.56 -10.87
C ASP A 83 11.77 -20.67 -10.66
N GLU A 84 12.14 -21.69 -9.89
CA GLU A 84 11.30 -22.83 -9.55
C GLU A 84 10.69 -22.73 -8.15
N ARG A 85 10.91 -21.61 -7.47
CA ARG A 85 10.38 -21.38 -6.12
C ARG A 85 8.86 -21.24 -6.15
N PRO A 86 8.18 -21.68 -5.07
CA PRO A 86 6.73 -21.58 -4.99
C PRO A 86 6.23 -20.13 -5.14
N ILE A 87 5.09 -19.98 -5.79
CA ILE A 87 4.42 -18.73 -6.08
C ILE A 87 3.07 -18.72 -5.36
N LEU A 88 2.73 -17.62 -4.74
CA LEU A 88 1.36 -17.27 -4.36
C LEU A 88 0.91 -16.09 -5.23
N ALA A 89 -0.24 -16.21 -5.87
CA ALA A 89 -0.81 -15.14 -6.68
C ALA A 89 -2.18 -14.71 -6.12
N ILE A 90 -2.46 -13.41 -6.18
CA ILE A 90 -3.75 -12.80 -5.80
C ILE A 90 -4.02 -11.56 -6.65
N SER A 91 -5.28 -11.26 -6.92
CA SER A 91 -5.75 -10.07 -7.63
C SER A 91 -6.96 -9.45 -6.93
N ASP A 92 -7.43 -8.31 -7.44
CA ASP A 92 -8.73 -7.71 -7.12
C ASP A 92 -8.93 -7.43 -5.62
N ILE A 93 -7.97 -6.77 -5.00
CA ILE A 93 -8.04 -6.35 -3.59
C ILE A 93 -8.84 -5.06 -3.42
N GLU A 94 -8.78 -4.18 -4.42
CA GLU A 94 -9.63 -2.99 -4.52
C GLU A 94 -9.73 -2.18 -3.21
N GLY A 95 -8.60 -1.89 -2.57
CA GLY A 95 -8.55 -1.10 -1.34
C GLY A 95 -9.06 -1.79 -0.07
N HIS A 96 -9.35 -3.09 -0.10
CA HIS A 96 -9.79 -3.87 1.07
C HIS A 96 -8.60 -4.35 1.94
N TYR A 97 -7.96 -3.43 2.65
CA TYR A 97 -6.75 -3.68 3.44
C TYR A 97 -6.90 -4.83 4.43
N LEU A 98 -7.98 -4.88 5.21
CA LEU A 98 -8.15 -5.92 6.25
C LEU A 98 -8.23 -7.31 5.63
N ALA A 99 -8.98 -7.47 4.54
CA ALA A 99 -9.08 -8.74 3.83
C ALA A 99 -7.74 -9.16 3.23
N PHE A 100 -7.00 -8.23 2.62
CA PHE A 100 -5.67 -8.46 2.08
C PHE A 100 -4.67 -8.88 3.16
N ARG A 101 -4.59 -8.12 4.25
CA ARG A 101 -3.74 -8.45 5.40
C ARG A 101 -4.03 -9.85 5.95
N ASP A 102 -5.30 -10.13 6.22
CA ASP A 102 -5.71 -11.39 6.82
C ASP A 102 -5.46 -12.59 5.89
N PHE A 103 -5.64 -12.40 4.57
CA PHE A 103 -5.25 -13.39 3.56
C PHE A 103 -3.75 -13.68 3.61
N LEU A 104 -2.91 -12.65 3.65
CA LEU A 104 -1.46 -12.80 3.69
C LEU A 104 -0.99 -13.49 5.00
N ILE A 105 -1.61 -13.18 6.14
CA ILE A 105 -1.32 -13.85 7.42
C ILE A 105 -1.71 -15.33 7.35
N ARG A 106 -2.92 -15.65 6.90
CA ARG A 106 -3.42 -17.04 6.79
C ARG A 106 -2.60 -17.87 5.81
N SER A 107 -2.13 -17.26 4.73
CA SER A 107 -1.25 -17.88 3.73
C SER A 107 0.21 -17.93 4.17
N LYS A 108 0.53 -17.46 5.39
CA LYS A 108 1.90 -17.43 5.96
C LYS A 108 2.90 -16.66 5.09
N VAL A 109 2.42 -15.65 4.38
CA VAL A 109 3.27 -14.71 3.64
C VAL A 109 3.87 -13.70 4.61
N ILE A 110 3.07 -13.28 5.60
CA ILE A 110 3.48 -12.39 6.69
C ILE A 110 3.03 -12.95 8.04
N ASP A 111 3.67 -12.48 9.10
CA ASP A 111 3.21 -12.68 10.49
C ASP A 111 2.20 -11.60 10.91
N ALA A 112 1.71 -11.69 12.16
CA ALA A 112 0.79 -10.71 12.73
C ALA A 112 1.41 -9.32 12.91
N GLY A 113 2.74 -9.21 12.91
CA GLY A 113 3.49 -7.95 12.93
C GLY A 113 3.73 -7.38 11.53
N LEU A 114 3.13 -7.96 10.50
CA LEU A 114 3.29 -7.60 9.08
C LEU A 114 4.74 -7.80 8.56
N ASN A 115 5.52 -8.68 9.18
CA ASN A 115 6.84 -9.02 8.73
C ASN A 115 6.77 -10.16 7.71
N TRP A 116 7.63 -10.11 6.70
CA TRP A 116 7.72 -11.14 5.68
C TRP A 116 8.20 -12.48 6.27
N THR A 117 7.41 -13.54 6.09
CA THR A 117 7.70 -14.90 6.55
C THR A 117 7.73 -15.94 5.41
N PHE A 118 7.53 -15.48 4.17
CA PHE A 118 7.43 -16.36 3.02
C PHE A 118 8.81 -16.82 2.49
N GLY A 119 9.88 -16.36 3.11
CA GLY A 119 11.26 -16.74 2.76
C GLY A 119 11.63 -16.29 1.35
N LYS A 120 12.22 -17.20 0.56
CA LYS A 120 12.69 -16.91 -0.81
C LYS A 120 11.62 -17.06 -1.90
N ARG A 121 10.32 -17.20 -1.52
CA ARG A 121 9.22 -17.44 -2.45
C ARG A 121 8.75 -16.15 -3.12
N HIS A 122 7.85 -16.29 -4.08
CA HIS A 122 7.30 -15.18 -4.84
C HIS A 122 5.83 -14.92 -4.47
N LEU A 123 5.51 -13.66 -4.21
CA LEU A 123 4.14 -13.15 -4.14
C LEU A 123 3.88 -12.38 -5.44
N ILE A 124 2.86 -12.77 -6.19
CA ILE A 124 2.44 -12.09 -7.42
C ILE A 124 1.10 -11.41 -7.18
N LEU A 125 1.08 -10.10 -7.33
CA LEU A 125 -0.07 -9.23 -7.21
C LEU A 125 -0.55 -8.88 -8.62
N VAL A 126 -1.67 -9.48 -9.04
CA VAL A 126 -2.12 -9.49 -10.46
C VAL A 126 -3.17 -8.39 -10.70
N GLY A 127 -2.82 -7.14 -10.33
CA GLY A 127 -3.64 -5.96 -10.61
C GLY A 127 -4.88 -5.77 -9.72
N ASP A 128 -5.50 -4.62 -9.90
CA ASP A 128 -6.74 -4.19 -9.27
C ASP A 128 -6.65 -4.15 -7.73
N PHE A 129 -5.62 -3.45 -7.23
CA PHE A 129 -5.41 -3.18 -5.80
C PHE A 129 -5.95 -1.82 -5.37
N VAL A 130 -6.16 -0.92 -6.33
CA VAL A 130 -6.69 0.43 -6.14
C VAL A 130 -8.20 0.45 -6.42
N ASP A 131 -8.81 1.58 -6.04
CA ASP A 131 -10.22 1.88 -6.25
C ASP A 131 -11.18 1.17 -5.26
N ARG A 132 -12.44 1.56 -5.23
CA ARG A 132 -13.60 1.03 -4.52
C ARG A 132 -13.49 1.01 -2.99
N GLY A 133 -12.55 0.27 -2.44
CA GLY A 133 -12.43 0.10 -0.98
C GLY A 133 -11.84 1.32 -0.27
N PRO A 134 -12.04 1.43 1.05
CA PRO A 134 -11.73 2.62 1.83
C PRO A 134 -10.25 2.75 2.24
N SER A 135 -9.39 1.81 1.87
CA SER A 135 -8.01 1.74 2.39
C SER A 135 -6.98 1.51 1.29
N VAL A 136 -7.14 2.14 0.13
CA VAL A 136 -6.22 2.02 -1.02
C VAL A 136 -4.80 2.40 -0.62
N THR A 137 -4.61 3.52 0.05
CA THR A 137 -3.29 4.00 0.49
C THR A 137 -2.60 3.00 1.41
N GLN A 138 -3.34 2.39 2.34
CA GLN A 138 -2.82 1.39 3.26
C GLN A 138 -2.42 0.09 2.54
N VAL A 139 -3.19 -0.34 1.54
CA VAL A 139 -2.86 -1.49 0.68
C VAL A 139 -1.55 -1.23 -0.05
N LEU A 140 -1.42 -0.08 -0.72
CA LEU A 140 -0.21 0.26 -1.50
C LEU A 140 1.03 0.37 -0.60
N TRP A 141 0.92 0.96 0.59
CA TRP A 141 2.03 1.02 1.53
C TRP A 141 2.43 -0.35 2.09
N LEU A 142 1.46 -1.23 2.32
CA LEU A 142 1.77 -2.60 2.73
C LEU A 142 2.52 -3.34 1.61
N ILE A 143 2.08 -3.23 0.37
CA ILE A 143 2.76 -3.80 -0.80
C ILE A 143 4.20 -3.29 -0.89
N TYR A 144 4.40 -1.96 -0.82
CA TYR A 144 5.73 -1.35 -0.86
C TYR A 144 6.65 -1.84 0.27
N LYS A 145 6.12 -1.99 1.49
CA LYS A 145 6.85 -2.58 2.62
C LYS A 145 7.27 -4.01 2.30
N LEU A 146 6.33 -4.82 1.77
CA LEU A 146 6.57 -6.23 1.49
C LEU A 146 7.57 -6.44 0.36
N GLU A 147 7.63 -5.57 -0.65
CA GLU A 147 8.67 -5.60 -1.68
C GLU A 147 10.06 -5.52 -1.06
N GLN A 148 10.26 -4.59 -0.11
CA GLN A 148 11.54 -4.43 0.57
C GLN A 148 11.87 -5.60 1.49
N ASP A 149 10.88 -6.07 2.28
CA ASP A 149 11.06 -7.17 3.23
C ASP A 149 11.36 -8.48 2.49
N ALA A 150 10.65 -8.76 1.38
CA ALA A 150 10.88 -9.90 0.53
C ALA A 150 12.30 -9.88 -0.07
N ALA A 151 12.72 -8.74 -0.63
CA ALA A 151 14.05 -8.59 -1.20
C ALA A 151 15.17 -8.88 -0.18
N ARG A 152 15.02 -8.39 1.06
CA ARG A 152 15.96 -8.67 2.16
C ARG A 152 16.01 -10.16 2.53
N ALA A 153 14.89 -10.87 2.40
CA ALA A 153 14.80 -12.31 2.66
C ALA A 153 15.21 -13.17 1.44
N GLY A 154 15.55 -12.56 0.29
CA GLY A 154 15.85 -13.24 -0.96
C GLY A 154 14.61 -13.77 -1.69
N GLY A 155 13.43 -13.36 -1.28
CA GLY A 155 12.14 -13.53 -1.96
C GLY A 155 11.81 -12.35 -2.86
N GLN A 156 10.59 -12.33 -3.39
CA GLN A 156 10.16 -11.23 -4.26
C GLN A 156 8.66 -11.02 -4.25
N VAL A 157 8.25 -9.76 -4.29
CA VAL A 157 6.89 -9.33 -4.61
C VAL A 157 6.90 -8.76 -6.03
N HIS A 158 5.93 -9.18 -6.83
CA HIS A 158 5.72 -8.70 -8.19
C HIS A 158 4.38 -7.98 -8.23
N TYR A 159 4.38 -6.68 -8.53
CA TYR A 159 3.18 -5.90 -8.70
C TYR A 159 2.92 -5.65 -10.18
N ILE A 160 1.81 -6.20 -10.67
CA ILE A 160 1.36 -6.06 -12.05
C ILE A 160 0.18 -5.10 -12.07
N LEU A 161 0.18 -4.15 -12.99
CA LEU A 161 -0.90 -3.18 -13.12
C LEU A 161 -2.13 -3.85 -13.74
N GLY A 162 -3.28 -3.71 -13.09
CA GLY A 162 -4.59 -4.07 -13.62
C GLY A 162 -5.25 -2.90 -14.35
N ASN A 163 -6.50 -3.09 -14.74
CA ASN A 163 -7.25 -2.04 -15.43
C ASN A 163 -7.62 -0.87 -14.50
N HIS A 164 -7.79 -1.10 -13.20
CA HIS A 164 -8.05 -0.04 -12.23
C HIS A 164 -6.83 0.87 -12.03
N GLU A 165 -5.62 0.32 -11.92
CA GLU A 165 -4.39 1.10 -11.89
C GLU A 165 -4.22 1.90 -13.17
N ILE A 166 -4.45 1.31 -14.34
CA ILE A 166 -4.32 2.00 -15.64
C ILE A 166 -5.31 3.16 -15.75
N LYS A 167 -6.58 2.96 -15.35
CA LYS A 167 -7.58 4.03 -15.32
C LYS A 167 -7.15 5.18 -14.41
N SER A 168 -6.68 4.87 -13.21
CA SER A 168 -6.20 5.87 -12.24
C SER A 168 -5.02 6.67 -12.80
N LEU A 169 -4.05 6.00 -13.44
CA LEU A 169 -2.91 6.65 -14.09
C LEU A 169 -3.33 7.54 -15.28
N GLN A 170 -4.43 7.26 -15.93
CA GLN A 170 -5.02 8.08 -16.99
C GLN A 170 -5.87 9.25 -16.47
N GLY A 171 -6.01 9.39 -15.14
CA GLY A 171 -6.85 10.41 -14.51
C GLY A 171 -8.35 10.10 -14.55
N ASN A 172 -8.72 8.87 -14.78
CA ASN A 172 -10.11 8.42 -14.74
C ASN A 172 -10.41 7.84 -13.35
N PHE A 173 -11.08 8.64 -12.52
CA PHE A 173 -11.42 8.32 -11.12
C PHE A 173 -12.93 8.04 -10.93
N GLN A 174 -13.60 7.57 -11.96
CA GLN A 174 -15.04 7.24 -11.91
C GLN A 174 -15.29 5.85 -11.38
#